data_e7f819c501dbd397bf7783082a1cf640
#
_entry.id   e7f819c501dbd397bf7783082a1cf640
#
_cell.length_a   1.000
_cell.length_b   1.000
_cell.length_c   1.000
_cell.angle_alpha   90.00
_cell.angle_beta   90.00
_cell.angle_gamma   90.00
#
_symmetry.space_group_name_H-M   'P 1'
#
loop_
_entity.id
_entity.type
_entity.pdbx_description
1 polymer ?
#
loop_
_entity_poly.entity_id
_entity_poly.type
_entity_poly.pdbx_seq_one_letter_code
_entity_poly.pdbx_strand_id
1 'polypeptide(L)'
;MASKQLINAVNGYENYIQRKGVDEQVIDALLKACNVAIRTEKDVDYGLTITERTKALINEFTQKNAGGSIWELERYAQDHDIKGGYKLVDQFYEVLRLESFYRFESFIYFMERKRNWSKRFYYPRRKTLNIVAQDLEDLENRKIKFYGLSMPSRVGKSTICIFFLAWVALRRPNSHSAMGGHSGILAKGFYKELMNLFTTEEYTFAELFAYWHPEYANAALPTDKSADEFTITLGDPDRFATVTCRGIDGTWTGAVDVSKDGYLYVDDLVRDREHSLSPTRMENTYQEYLNKMVDRKNDGARELMVGTLWNVLDPLERMRKQYEHDPQYRFRKIPALNENDESNFAYEINGFSTEYYRDMRDKLDNAEWMAKFMQQPYVREGLLYTDLRLFNGILPDGDFRRIGVVDVAWGGGDSLSMPIGAEYENGDVYIYDWVFNKGPKEVTIPLVVGRIIGNEIRQTRFEGNTGGDLYCQYVDEKLQEQDYKCSCTSRKAPNKVEKLSKIIAYSGDVKRKFIFLDTHRPTQEQMKKDSDIGVTRYYRNDEYQAAMDELSMFVSIGGNEHDDAADGLTQLEMFIENPNNTAKVEAAVNPFRRY
;
A
#
# COMPACT_ATOMS: atom_id res chain seq x y z
N MET A 1 39.56 9.13 19.84
CA MET A 1 39.54 9.12 21.33
C MET A 1 39.69 10.55 21.80
N ALA A 2 38.82 10.91 22.76
CA ALA A 2 38.83 12.24 23.36
C ALA A 2 40.20 12.52 24.01
N SER A 3 40.66 13.78 23.93
CA SER A 3 41.92 14.18 24.53
C SER A 3 41.86 14.09 26.06
N LYS A 4 42.99 13.83 26.70
CA LYS A 4 43.10 13.85 28.17
C LYS A 4 42.65 15.18 28.75
N GLN A 5 42.87 16.28 28.03
CA GLN A 5 42.48 17.61 28.43
C GLN A 5 40.96 17.73 28.49
N LEU A 6 40.25 17.25 27.47
CA LEU A 6 38.78 17.27 27.43
C LEU A 6 38.19 16.39 28.52
N ILE A 7 38.70 15.16 28.68
CA ILE A 7 38.27 14.23 29.74
C ILE A 7 38.45 14.86 31.14
N ASN A 8 39.60 15.49 31.40
CA ASN A 8 39.88 16.14 32.67
C ASN A 8 38.91 17.34 32.92
N ALA A 9 38.61 18.10 31.87
CA ALA A 9 37.66 19.22 31.96
C ALA A 9 36.25 18.72 32.33
N VAL A 10 35.76 17.67 31.66
CA VAL A 10 34.44 17.07 31.94
C VAL A 10 34.40 16.50 33.38
N ASN A 11 35.45 15.78 33.80
CA ASN A 11 35.57 15.31 35.19
C ASN A 11 35.56 16.46 36.20
N GLY A 12 36.19 17.60 35.85
CA GLY A 12 36.16 18.82 36.67
C GLY A 12 34.73 19.37 36.82
N TYR A 13 33.95 19.36 35.74
CA TYR A 13 32.54 19.79 35.77
C TYR A 13 31.67 18.83 36.60
N GLU A 14 31.85 17.52 36.51
CA GLU A 14 31.15 16.55 37.33
C GLU A 14 31.49 16.73 38.84
N ASN A 15 32.76 16.97 39.18
CA ASN A 15 33.17 17.29 40.56
C ASN A 15 32.55 18.61 41.07
N TYR A 16 32.40 19.60 40.20
CA TYR A 16 31.71 20.84 40.51
C TYR A 16 30.24 20.57 40.85
N ILE A 17 29.55 19.81 39.95
CA ILE A 17 28.14 19.45 40.14
C ILE A 17 27.92 18.72 41.46
N GLN A 18 28.79 17.78 41.80
CA GLN A 18 28.69 17.05 43.08
C GLN A 18 28.80 17.98 44.33
N ARG A 19 29.61 19.04 44.22
CA ARG A 19 29.89 19.96 45.34
C ARG A 19 28.93 21.15 45.42
N LYS A 20 28.51 21.67 44.30
CA LYS A 20 27.75 22.92 44.19
C LYS A 20 26.36 22.78 43.65
N GLY A 21 26.08 21.61 43.04
CA GLY A 21 24.86 21.39 42.27
C GLY A 21 24.99 21.85 40.80
N VAL A 22 23.88 21.73 40.08
CA VAL A 22 23.77 22.13 38.68
C VAL A 22 23.38 23.60 38.60
N ASP A 23 24.07 24.35 37.75
CA ASP A 23 23.71 25.71 37.35
C ASP A 23 23.87 25.90 35.83
N GLU A 24 23.38 27.02 35.29
CA GLU A 24 23.43 27.31 33.86
C GLU A 24 24.85 27.41 33.31
N GLN A 25 25.82 27.80 34.14
CA GLN A 25 27.23 27.96 33.72
C GLN A 25 27.88 26.60 33.46
N VAL A 26 27.60 25.62 34.33
CA VAL A 26 28.12 24.27 34.14
C VAL A 26 27.45 23.58 32.93
N ILE A 27 26.16 23.85 32.67
CA ILE A 27 25.47 23.40 31.46
C ILE A 27 26.14 23.99 30.22
N ASP A 28 26.41 25.30 30.16
CA ASP A 28 27.14 25.95 29.06
C ASP A 28 28.55 25.33 28.85
N ALA A 29 29.24 25.01 29.94
CA ALA A 29 30.57 24.39 29.87
C ALA A 29 30.52 22.96 29.31
N LEU A 30 29.52 22.15 29.71
CA LEU A 30 29.29 20.84 29.15
C LEU A 30 28.89 20.87 27.68
N LEU A 31 28.04 21.83 27.24
CA LEU A 31 27.71 22.03 25.84
C LEU A 31 28.95 22.32 24.98
N LYS A 32 29.88 23.19 25.48
CA LYS A 32 31.16 23.41 24.81
C LYS A 32 32.00 22.13 24.73
N ALA A 33 32.03 21.33 25.81
CA ALA A 33 32.72 20.04 25.81
C ALA A 33 32.11 19.04 24.80
N CYS A 34 30.77 18.96 24.69
CA CYS A 34 30.07 18.18 23.69
C CYS A 34 30.48 18.58 22.26
N ASN A 35 30.47 19.91 21.99
CA ASN A 35 30.85 20.43 20.67
C ASN A 35 32.32 20.11 20.33
N VAL A 36 33.23 20.25 21.29
CA VAL A 36 34.65 19.90 21.11
C VAL A 36 34.78 18.40 20.81
N ALA A 37 34.14 17.54 21.60
CA ALA A 37 34.20 16.07 21.40
C ALA A 37 33.71 15.68 20.01
N ILE A 38 32.54 16.16 19.60
CA ILE A 38 31.87 15.75 18.36
C ILE A 38 32.49 16.41 17.13
N ARG A 39 32.69 17.74 17.17
CA ARG A 39 33.05 18.52 15.98
C ARG A 39 34.57 18.67 15.80
N THR A 40 35.31 18.81 16.89
CA THR A 40 36.74 19.08 16.84
C THR A 40 37.56 17.80 16.95
N GLU A 41 37.34 17.01 17.99
CA GLU A 41 38.11 15.79 18.22
C GLU A 41 37.52 14.56 17.49
N LYS A 42 36.30 14.70 16.96
CA LYS A 42 35.58 13.64 16.23
C LYS A 42 35.42 12.33 17.02
N ASP A 43 35.42 12.43 18.34
CA ASP A 43 35.08 11.32 19.24
C ASP A 43 33.57 11.37 19.54
N VAL A 44 32.81 10.80 18.60
CA VAL A 44 31.36 10.84 18.62
C VAL A 44 30.80 10.12 19.82
N ASP A 45 31.32 8.94 20.14
CA ASP A 45 30.79 8.11 21.24
C ASP A 45 30.94 8.82 22.59
N TYR A 46 32.11 9.38 22.84
CA TYR A 46 32.34 10.18 24.05
C TYR A 46 31.47 11.44 24.05
N GLY A 47 31.37 12.11 22.91
CA GLY A 47 30.51 13.27 22.76
C GLY A 47 29.05 12.98 23.06
N LEU A 48 28.50 11.88 22.51
CA LEU A 48 27.13 11.45 22.79
C LEU A 48 26.92 11.07 24.28
N THR A 49 27.92 10.50 24.94
CA THR A 49 27.84 10.26 26.40
C THR A 49 27.70 11.57 27.17
N ILE A 50 28.46 12.64 26.79
CA ILE A 50 28.35 13.95 27.44
C ILE A 50 26.99 14.59 27.10
N THR A 51 26.49 14.47 25.87
CA THR A 51 25.16 15.02 25.52
C THR A 51 24.03 14.38 26.32
N GLU A 52 24.03 13.07 26.48
CA GLU A 52 23.04 12.36 27.30
C GLU A 52 23.08 12.85 28.76
N ARG A 53 24.28 12.99 29.32
CA ARG A 53 24.45 13.54 30.66
C ARG A 53 23.97 14.99 30.77
N THR A 54 24.27 15.81 29.78
CA THR A 54 23.83 17.21 29.75
C THR A 54 22.32 17.33 29.68
N LYS A 55 21.63 16.53 28.85
CA LYS A 55 20.15 16.47 28.83
C LYS A 55 19.57 16.08 30.18
N ALA A 56 20.14 15.08 30.82
CA ALA A 56 19.70 14.65 32.14
C ALA A 56 19.82 15.80 33.17
N LEU A 57 20.95 16.52 33.18
CA LEU A 57 21.18 17.67 34.06
C LEU A 57 20.23 18.84 33.78
N ILE A 58 19.94 19.14 32.51
CA ILE A 58 18.96 20.15 32.13
C ILE A 58 17.58 19.78 32.66
N ASN A 59 17.15 18.52 32.51
CA ASN A 59 15.86 18.06 33.02
C ASN A 59 15.81 18.10 34.56
N GLU A 60 16.87 17.67 35.25
CA GLU A 60 16.97 17.73 36.71
C GLU A 60 16.87 19.18 37.20
N PHE A 61 17.62 20.10 36.59
CA PHE A 61 17.60 21.50 36.90
C PHE A 61 16.23 22.15 36.65
N THR A 62 15.59 21.80 35.51
CA THR A 62 14.25 22.29 35.17
C THR A 62 13.21 21.78 36.19
N GLN A 63 13.25 20.50 36.51
CA GLN A 63 12.33 19.90 37.49
C GLN A 63 12.45 20.59 38.87
N LYS A 64 13.69 20.85 39.28
CA LYS A 64 13.96 21.48 40.59
C LYS A 64 13.52 22.93 40.66
N ASN A 65 13.70 23.71 39.58
CA ASN A 65 13.50 25.15 39.59
C ASN A 65 12.18 25.61 38.99
N ALA A 66 11.60 24.84 38.06
CA ALA A 66 10.34 25.15 37.38
C ALA A 66 9.20 24.16 37.69
N GLY A 67 9.49 23.06 38.39
CA GLY A 67 8.48 22.10 38.82
C GLY A 67 7.95 21.17 37.73
N GLY A 68 8.58 21.18 36.52
CA GLY A 68 8.16 20.38 35.36
C GLY A 68 9.32 19.98 34.45
N SER A 69 9.01 19.29 33.37
CA SER A 69 9.97 18.88 32.35
C SER A 69 10.37 20.07 31.45
N ILE A 70 11.48 19.94 30.72
CA ILE A 70 11.91 20.95 29.74
C ILE A 70 10.84 21.20 28.67
N TRP A 71 10.07 20.17 28.30
CA TRP A 71 8.98 20.28 27.33
C TRP A 71 7.78 21.09 27.85
N GLU A 72 7.45 20.94 29.14
CA GLU A 72 6.41 21.73 29.78
C GLU A 72 6.84 23.20 29.91
N LEU A 73 8.11 23.43 30.22
CA LEU A 73 8.67 24.78 30.25
C LEU A 73 8.64 25.45 28.85
N GLU A 74 8.99 24.72 27.82
CA GLU A 74 8.90 25.21 26.43
C GLU A 74 7.46 25.53 26.02
N ARG A 75 6.54 24.59 26.30
CA ARG A 75 5.11 24.78 26.02
C ARG A 75 4.57 26.02 26.76
N TYR A 76 4.91 26.17 28.02
CA TYR A 76 4.55 27.36 28.81
C TYR A 76 5.06 28.65 28.18
N ALA A 77 6.31 28.64 27.69
CA ALA A 77 6.89 29.79 27.01
C ALA A 77 6.15 30.17 25.73
N GLN A 78 5.75 29.19 24.92
CA GLN A 78 4.96 29.40 23.71
C GLN A 78 3.53 29.90 24.04
N ASP A 79 2.85 29.28 24.98
CA ASP A 79 1.47 29.61 25.35
C ASP A 79 1.35 31.03 25.94
N HIS A 80 2.43 31.56 26.55
CA HIS A 80 2.46 32.89 27.18
C HIS A 80 3.26 33.93 26.39
N ASP A 81 3.67 33.61 25.15
CA ASP A 81 4.45 34.51 24.25
C ASP A 81 5.67 35.11 24.94
N ILE A 82 6.40 34.29 25.71
CA ILE A 82 7.63 34.77 26.40
C ILE A 82 8.71 35.02 25.37
N LYS A 83 8.99 36.30 25.11
CA LYS A 83 10.01 36.70 24.15
C LYS A 83 11.40 36.22 24.57
N GLY A 84 12.07 35.49 23.65
CA GLY A 84 13.39 34.92 23.88
C GLY A 84 13.35 33.56 24.59
N GLY A 85 12.17 33.08 25.00
CA GLY A 85 12.02 31.80 25.66
C GLY A 85 12.81 31.70 26.98
N TYR A 86 13.15 30.48 27.33
CA TYR A 86 14.04 30.21 28.49
C TYR A 86 15.40 29.73 27.98
N LYS A 87 16.48 30.27 28.53
CA LYS A 87 17.84 29.84 28.18
C LYS A 87 18.06 28.36 28.27
N LEU A 88 17.44 27.67 29.24
CA LEU A 88 17.50 26.20 29.38
C LEU A 88 16.90 25.48 28.17
N VAL A 89 15.83 26.02 27.58
CA VAL A 89 15.22 25.46 26.35
C VAL A 89 16.19 25.60 25.19
N ASP A 90 16.84 26.75 25.03
CA ASP A 90 17.85 26.96 24.02
C ASP A 90 19.05 26.01 24.21
N GLN A 91 19.53 25.85 25.44
CA GLN A 91 20.61 24.93 25.78
C GLN A 91 20.22 23.49 25.46
N PHE A 92 18.98 23.08 25.74
CA PHE A 92 18.48 21.77 25.38
C PHE A 92 18.46 21.55 23.87
N TYR A 93 17.99 22.52 23.11
CA TYR A 93 18.02 22.44 21.65
C TYR A 93 19.43 22.44 21.06
N GLU A 94 20.41 23.09 21.71
CA GLU A 94 21.82 22.97 21.31
C GLU A 94 22.34 21.54 21.49
N VAL A 95 21.95 20.85 22.57
CA VAL A 95 22.27 19.42 22.72
C VAL A 95 21.63 18.60 21.59
N LEU A 96 20.35 18.83 21.32
CA LEU A 96 19.64 18.11 20.24
C LEU A 96 20.25 18.40 18.86
N ARG A 97 20.75 19.60 18.60
CA ARG A 97 21.48 19.95 17.37
C ARG A 97 22.76 19.13 17.21
N LEU A 98 23.54 18.98 18.28
CA LEU A 98 24.77 18.19 18.29
C LEU A 98 24.50 16.70 18.08
N GLU A 99 23.38 16.18 18.60
CA GLU A 99 22.96 14.80 18.43
C GLU A 99 22.28 14.53 17.09
N SER A 100 21.68 15.55 16.45
CA SER A 100 20.78 15.40 15.30
C SER A 100 21.37 14.62 14.12
N PHE A 101 22.67 14.64 13.95
CA PHE A 101 23.35 13.85 12.91
C PHE A 101 23.42 12.35 13.23
N TYR A 102 23.41 12.00 14.52
CA TYR A 102 23.67 10.65 15.02
C TYR A 102 22.44 9.97 15.60
N ARG A 103 21.44 10.75 16.04
CA ARG A 103 20.23 10.28 16.70
C ARG A 103 19.00 10.80 15.95
N PHE A 104 18.18 9.89 15.48
CA PHE A 104 16.99 10.23 14.69
C PHE A 104 15.94 11.00 15.51
N GLU A 105 15.72 10.59 16.75
CA GLU A 105 14.77 11.29 17.63
C GLU A 105 15.21 12.74 17.89
N SER A 106 16.49 12.98 18.14
CA SER A 106 17.04 14.32 18.34
C SER A 106 16.94 15.19 17.08
N PHE A 107 17.10 14.57 15.90
CA PHE A 107 16.86 15.23 14.62
C PHE A 107 15.41 15.72 14.51
N ILE A 108 14.41 14.84 14.76
CA ILE A 108 13.00 15.23 14.62
C ILE A 108 12.64 16.35 15.59
N TYR A 109 13.05 16.25 16.85
CA TYR A 109 12.80 17.32 17.82
C TYR A 109 13.40 18.65 17.41
N PHE A 110 14.64 18.65 16.93
CA PHE A 110 15.27 19.87 16.48
C PHE A 110 14.59 20.45 15.23
N MET A 111 14.19 19.59 14.30
CA MET A 111 13.45 19.98 13.09
C MET A 111 12.16 20.75 13.42
N GLU A 112 11.45 20.34 14.46
CA GLU A 112 10.15 20.92 14.84
C GLU A 112 10.26 22.06 15.86
N ARG A 113 11.45 22.49 16.25
CA ARG A 113 11.65 23.46 17.35
C ARG A 113 10.92 24.80 17.14
N LYS A 114 10.82 25.29 15.90
CA LYS A 114 10.14 26.55 15.55
C LYS A 114 8.63 26.39 15.37
N ARG A 115 8.12 25.16 15.36
CA ARG A 115 6.70 24.92 15.18
C ARG A 115 5.93 25.17 16.47
N ASN A 116 4.75 25.77 16.31
CA ASN A 116 3.80 25.83 17.42
C ASN A 116 3.51 24.42 17.94
N TRP A 117 3.39 24.28 19.25
CA TRP A 117 3.17 23.01 19.93
C TRP A 117 2.03 22.20 19.33
N SER A 118 0.90 22.84 19.04
CA SER A 118 -0.29 22.22 18.45
C SER A 118 -0.07 21.68 17.02
N LYS A 119 0.99 22.08 16.35
CA LYS A 119 1.34 21.64 14.99
C LYS A 119 2.47 20.61 14.95
N ARG A 120 3.08 20.29 16.09
CA ARG A 120 4.16 19.31 16.14
C ARG A 120 3.65 17.91 15.84
N PHE A 121 4.43 17.19 15.07
CA PHE A 121 4.11 15.81 14.69
C PHE A 121 4.57 14.81 15.74
N TYR A 122 5.85 14.85 16.12
CA TYR A 122 6.48 13.72 16.82
C TYR A 122 6.15 13.69 18.31
N TYR A 123 6.29 14.80 19.02
CA TYR A 123 6.14 14.81 20.47
C TYR A 123 4.79 14.28 20.94
N PRO A 124 3.63 14.69 20.37
CA PRO A 124 2.33 14.14 20.78
C PRO A 124 2.17 12.64 20.51
N ARG A 125 2.99 12.08 19.58
CA ARG A 125 2.94 10.68 19.15
C ARG A 125 4.07 9.82 19.71
N ARG A 126 4.98 10.44 20.45
CA ARG A 126 6.21 9.80 20.93
C ARG A 126 5.96 8.47 21.64
N LYS A 127 4.93 8.42 22.49
CA LYS A 127 4.62 7.20 23.25
C LYS A 127 4.48 5.96 22.36
N THR A 128 3.91 6.12 21.18
CA THR A 128 3.72 5.03 20.20
C THR A 128 4.86 4.96 19.18
N LEU A 129 5.35 6.12 18.72
CA LEU A 129 6.31 6.16 17.62
C LEU A 129 7.79 6.05 18.05
N ASN A 130 8.13 6.10 19.34
CA ASN A 130 9.52 5.97 19.78
C ASN A 130 10.14 4.63 19.38
N ILE A 131 9.38 3.54 19.45
CA ILE A 131 9.88 2.22 19.01
C ILE A 131 10.13 2.18 17.50
N VAL A 132 9.30 2.88 16.71
CA VAL A 132 9.49 3.02 15.26
C VAL A 132 10.74 3.85 14.97
N ALA A 133 10.95 4.95 15.71
CA ALA A 133 12.15 5.78 15.58
C ALA A 133 13.43 4.99 15.90
N GLN A 134 13.39 4.13 16.92
CA GLN A 134 14.52 3.25 17.27
C GLN A 134 14.78 2.19 16.17
N ASP A 135 13.73 1.57 15.64
CA ASP A 135 13.84 0.60 14.55
C ASP A 135 14.45 1.25 13.27
N LEU A 136 14.04 2.49 12.96
CA LEU A 136 14.59 3.28 11.85
C LEU A 136 16.07 3.67 12.10
N GLU A 137 16.43 4.02 13.34
CA GLU A 137 17.82 4.28 13.72
C GLU A 137 18.66 2.99 13.61
N ASP A 138 18.13 1.83 13.97
CA ASP A 138 18.80 0.53 13.80
C ASP A 138 19.01 0.19 12.31
N LEU A 139 18.01 0.50 11.46
CA LEU A 139 18.15 0.35 10.00
C LEU A 139 19.26 1.26 9.45
N GLU A 140 19.32 2.50 9.91
CA GLU A 140 20.36 3.45 9.50
C GLU A 140 21.75 3.04 10.00
N ASN A 141 21.83 2.50 11.19
CA ASN A 141 23.07 2.00 11.78
C ASN A 141 23.47 0.59 11.29
N ARG A 142 22.81 0.07 10.24
CA ARG A 142 23.10 -1.22 9.59
C ARG A 142 22.99 -2.44 10.51
N LYS A 143 22.22 -2.34 11.61
CA LYS A 143 21.90 -3.50 12.44
C LYS A 143 20.90 -4.43 11.75
N ILE A 144 20.09 -3.87 10.86
CA ILE A 144 19.17 -4.56 9.96
C ILE A 144 19.30 -3.99 8.54
N LYS A 145 18.92 -4.75 7.52
CA LYS A 145 18.92 -4.33 6.10
C LYS A 145 17.55 -4.03 5.55
N PHE A 146 16.50 -4.52 6.22
CA PHE A 146 15.09 -4.32 5.86
C PHE A 146 14.27 -3.99 7.10
N TYR A 147 13.40 -2.99 6.97
CA TYR A 147 12.40 -2.67 7.97
C TYR A 147 11.01 -2.61 7.36
N GLY A 148 10.10 -3.46 7.83
CA GLY A 148 8.69 -3.48 7.46
C GLY A 148 7.81 -2.89 8.57
N LEU A 149 7.04 -1.85 8.28
CA LEU A 149 6.16 -1.20 9.24
C LEU A 149 4.70 -1.27 8.77
N SER A 150 3.84 -1.84 9.60
CA SER A 150 2.41 -1.86 9.35
C SER A 150 1.65 -1.23 10.51
N MET A 151 0.79 -0.26 10.17
CA MET A 151 -0.07 0.48 11.10
C MET A 151 -1.36 0.87 10.37
N PRO A 152 -2.45 1.16 11.10
CA PRO A 152 -3.66 1.75 10.53
C PRO A 152 -3.36 3.01 9.73
N SER A 153 -4.27 3.40 8.85
CA SER A 153 -4.13 4.65 8.10
C SER A 153 -4.22 5.87 9.02
N ARG A 154 -3.56 7.00 8.62
CA ARG A 154 -3.64 8.33 9.25
C ARG A 154 -3.03 8.44 10.66
N VAL A 155 -2.35 7.43 11.17
CA VAL A 155 -1.71 7.46 12.51
C VAL A 155 -0.28 8.00 12.52
N GLY A 156 0.26 8.37 11.34
CA GLY A 156 1.57 9.01 11.21
C GLY A 156 2.69 8.13 10.64
N LYS A 157 2.38 6.94 10.09
CA LYS A 157 3.38 6.02 9.53
C LYS A 157 4.22 6.64 8.41
N SER A 158 3.58 7.22 7.39
CA SER A 158 4.31 7.84 6.27
C SER A 158 5.07 9.09 6.71
N THR A 159 4.50 9.90 7.61
CA THR A 159 5.14 11.14 8.09
C THR A 159 6.46 10.86 8.82
N ILE A 160 6.52 9.85 9.71
CA ILE A 160 7.79 9.50 10.38
C ILE A 160 8.85 9.02 9.39
N CYS A 161 8.44 8.34 8.31
CA CYS A 161 9.33 7.89 7.24
C CYS A 161 9.82 9.05 6.35
N ILE A 162 9.01 10.09 6.16
CA ILE A 162 9.43 11.34 5.51
C ILE A 162 10.53 12.03 6.33
N PHE A 163 10.35 12.15 7.65
CA PHE A 163 11.41 12.65 8.53
C PHE A 163 12.66 11.78 8.47
N PHE A 164 12.50 10.45 8.39
CA PHE A 164 13.63 9.53 8.27
C PHE A 164 14.41 9.75 6.97
N LEU A 165 13.74 9.88 5.82
CA LEU A 165 14.43 10.20 4.56
C LEU A 165 15.09 11.57 4.58
N ALA A 166 14.49 12.56 5.25
CA ALA A 166 15.11 13.87 5.46
C ALA A 166 16.39 13.74 6.31
N TRP A 167 16.36 12.89 7.35
CA TRP A 167 17.53 12.61 8.17
C TRP A 167 18.65 11.90 7.38
N VAL A 168 18.31 10.91 6.57
CA VAL A 168 19.25 10.23 5.68
C VAL A 168 19.88 11.24 4.69
N ALA A 169 19.06 12.11 4.10
CA ALA A 169 19.52 13.14 3.18
C ALA A 169 20.44 14.18 3.86
N LEU A 170 20.16 14.55 5.13
CA LEU A 170 21.06 15.36 5.94
C LEU A 170 22.41 14.66 6.13
N ARG A 171 22.43 13.36 6.43
CA ARG A 171 23.66 12.62 6.72
C ARG A 171 24.49 12.32 5.47
N ARG A 172 23.83 12.12 4.34
CA ARG A 172 24.45 11.70 3.06
C ARG A 172 23.80 12.38 1.86
N PRO A 173 24.02 13.69 1.69
CA PRO A 173 23.35 14.46 0.62
C PRO A 173 23.68 13.97 -0.79
N ASN A 174 24.83 13.29 -0.97
CA ASN A 174 25.27 12.78 -2.26
C ASN A 174 24.84 11.31 -2.54
N SER A 175 24.15 10.66 -1.60
CA SER A 175 23.60 9.31 -1.82
C SER A 175 22.24 9.40 -2.48
N HIS A 176 21.91 8.38 -3.30
CA HIS A 176 20.63 8.30 -4.00
C HIS A 176 19.66 7.40 -3.23
N SER A 177 18.48 7.91 -2.95
CA SER A 177 17.36 7.17 -2.37
C SER A 177 16.15 7.26 -3.28
N ALA A 178 15.29 6.26 -3.26
CA ALA A 178 14.06 6.25 -4.02
C ALA A 178 12.85 6.02 -3.11
N MET A 179 11.76 6.73 -3.40
CA MET A 179 10.44 6.47 -2.84
C MET A 179 9.54 5.89 -3.91
N GLY A 180 8.92 4.74 -3.62
CA GLY A 180 7.92 4.09 -4.45
C GLY A 180 6.58 3.96 -3.75
N GLY A 181 5.48 4.16 -4.48
CA GLY A 181 4.11 3.96 -3.98
C GLY A 181 3.19 3.43 -5.08
N HIS A 182 1.93 3.14 -4.74
CA HIS A 182 0.98 2.56 -5.70
C HIS A 182 0.67 3.46 -6.92
N SER A 183 0.97 4.76 -6.86
CA SER A 183 0.67 5.69 -7.96
C SER A 183 1.56 6.93 -7.97
N GLY A 184 1.66 7.58 -9.13
CA GLY A 184 2.33 8.87 -9.28
C GLY A 184 1.71 9.99 -8.42
N ILE A 185 0.40 9.92 -8.11
CA ILE A 185 -0.28 10.90 -7.22
C ILE A 185 0.25 10.77 -5.80
N LEU A 186 0.43 9.55 -5.28
CA LEU A 186 1.01 9.32 -3.96
C LEU A 186 2.46 9.81 -3.91
N ALA A 187 3.25 9.46 -4.93
CA ALA A 187 4.64 9.90 -5.04
C ALA A 187 4.78 11.43 -5.07
N LYS A 188 3.88 12.13 -5.78
CA LYS A 188 3.82 13.61 -5.80
C LYS A 188 3.47 14.19 -4.43
N GLY A 189 2.55 13.56 -3.70
CA GLY A 189 2.20 13.96 -2.33
C GLY A 189 3.41 13.86 -1.41
N PHE A 190 4.09 12.74 -1.43
CA PHE A 190 5.30 12.49 -0.65
C PHE A 190 6.44 13.48 -1.00
N TYR A 191 6.69 13.70 -2.28
CA TYR A 191 7.65 14.70 -2.75
C TYR A 191 7.36 16.09 -2.18
N LYS A 192 6.09 16.54 -2.22
CA LYS A 192 5.71 17.86 -1.68
C LYS A 192 5.93 17.96 -0.17
N GLU A 193 5.61 16.90 0.58
CA GLU A 193 5.84 16.89 2.03
C GLU A 193 7.34 16.92 2.35
N LEU A 194 8.17 16.17 1.63
CA LEU A 194 9.61 16.18 1.82
C LEU A 194 10.22 17.53 1.44
N MET A 195 9.79 18.14 0.32
CA MET A 195 10.19 19.50 -0.07
C MET A 195 9.82 20.52 1.02
N ASN A 196 8.64 20.39 1.61
CA ASN A 196 8.20 21.27 2.68
C ASN A 196 9.13 21.18 3.91
N LEU A 197 9.59 19.98 4.28
CA LEU A 197 10.57 19.82 5.35
C LEU A 197 11.89 20.53 5.05
N PHE A 198 12.33 20.52 3.80
CA PHE A 198 13.61 21.12 3.41
C PHE A 198 13.57 22.64 3.27
N THR A 199 12.45 23.23 2.86
CA THR A 199 12.39 24.62 2.40
C THR A 199 11.59 25.55 3.31
N THR A 200 10.71 25.03 4.18
CA THR A 200 9.85 25.88 5.01
C THR A 200 10.58 26.34 6.28
N GLU A 201 10.45 27.61 6.64
CA GLU A 201 11.05 28.17 7.85
C GLU A 201 10.52 27.58 9.17
N GLU A 202 9.32 26.98 9.14
CA GLU A 202 8.74 26.26 10.29
C GLU A 202 9.58 25.04 10.69
N TYR A 203 10.31 24.45 9.72
CA TYR A 203 11.26 23.38 9.94
C TYR A 203 12.68 23.90 9.86
N THR A 204 13.56 23.40 10.68
CA THR A 204 14.94 23.89 10.79
C THR A 204 15.94 23.11 9.95
N PHE A 205 15.49 22.42 8.88
CA PHE A 205 16.37 21.61 8.04
C PHE A 205 17.53 22.41 7.44
N ALA A 206 17.24 23.55 6.86
CA ALA A 206 18.26 24.42 6.26
C ALA A 206 19.38 24.79 7.25
N GLU A 207 18.98 25.08 8.49
CA GLU A 207 19.91 25.41 9.57
C GLU A 207 20.78 24.19 9.95
N LEU A 208 20.18 23.01 10.08
CA LEU A 208 20.93 21.78 10.34
C LEU A 208 21.85 21.43 9.18
N PHE A 209 21.38 21.55 7.96
CA PHE A 209 22.17 21.26 6.76
C PHE A 209 23.40 22.16 6.67
N ALA A 210 23.23 23.47 6.82
CA ALA A 210 24.35 24.44 6.84
C ALA A 210 25.32 24.17 8.02
N TYR A 211 24.81 23.75 9.18
CA TYR A 211 25.63 23.43 10.34
C TYR A 211 26.50 22.18 10.13
N TRP A 212 25.94 21.12 9.54
CA TRP A 212 26.65 19.86 9.35
C TRP A 212 27.45 19.83 8.05
N HIS A 213 27.05 20.59 7.03
CA HIS A 213 27.65 20.69 5.71
C HIS A 213 28.00 22.15 5.36
N PRO A 214 28.97 22.75 6.05
CA PRO A 214 29.37 24.11 5.78
C PRO A 214 29.92 24.33 4.35
N GLU A 215 30.39 23.25 3.71
CA GLU A 215 30.80 23.23 2.30
C GLU A 215 29.66 23.55 1.33
N TYR A 216 28.43 23.29 1.71
CA TYR A 216 27.21 23.58 0.93
C TYR A 216 26.44 24.81 1.47
N ALA A 217 26.96 25.54 2.45
CA ALA A 217 26.24 26.67 3.10
C ALA A 217 25.78 27.76 2.12
N ASN A 218 26.46 27.90 0.99
CA ASN A 218 26.12 28.86 -0.08
C ASN A 218 25.32 28.18 -1.23
N ALA A 219 25.10 26.89 -1.18
CA ALA A 219 24.26 26.22 -2.17
C ALA A 219 22.78 26.57 -1.89
N ALA A 220 22.04 26.93 -2.92
CA ALA A 220 20.60 27.09 -2.79
C ALA A 220 20.00 25.76 -2.35
N LEU A 221 19.16 25.80 -1.31
CA LEU A 221 18.31 24.64 -0.98
C LEU A 221 17.51 24.23 -2.22
N PRO A 222 17.13 22.96 -2.33
CA PRO A 222 16.42 22.47 -3.50
C PRO A 222 15.20 23.36 -3.77
N THR A 223 15.16 23.92 -4.94
CA THR A 223 13.99 24.60 -5.47
C THR A 223 13.26 23.64 -6.39
N ASP A 224 11.96 23.81 -6.51
CA ASP A 224 11.07 23.00 -7.37
C ASP A 224 11.41 23.19 -8.86
N LYS A 225 12.59 22.72 -9.30
CA LYS A 225 13.07 22.85 -10.68
C LYS A 225 12.60 21.71 -11.60
N SER A 226 12.08 20.62 -11.05
CA SER A 226 11.56 19.48 -11.83
C SER A 226 10.33 18.85 -11.18
N ALA A 227 9.29 19.67 -11.01
CA ALA A 227 7.99 19.22 -10.46
C ALA A 227 7.39 18.03 -11.23
N ASP A 228 7.77 17.86 -12.49
CA ASP A 228 7.32 16.74 -13.33
C ASP A 228 8.12 15.45 -13.08
N GLU A 229 9.32 15.54 -12.50
CA GLU A 229 10.18 14.39 -12.23
C GLU A 229 10.15 13.94 -10.78
N PHE A 230 9.59 14.73 -9.85
CA PHE A 230 9.53 14.48 -8.41
C PHE A 230 10.89 14.10 -7.80
N THR A 231 11.93 14.85 -8.16
CA THR A 231 13.31 14.64 -7.72
C THR A 231 13.79 15.78 -6.84
N ILE A 232 14.60 15.46 -5.83
CA ILE A 232 15.19 16.42 -4.90
C ILE A 232 16.70 16.19 -4.88
N THR A 233 17.46 17.25 -5.12
CA THR A 233 18.92 17.24 -5.09
C THR A 233 19.43 18.09 -3.94
N LEU A 234 20.23 17.50 -3.06
CA LEU A 234 21.01 18.13 -2.02
C LEU A 234 22.49 17.86 -2.27
N GLY A 235 23.37 18.72 -1.79
CA GLY A 235 24.81 18.52 -1.99
C GLY A 235 25.21 18.54 -3.47
N ASP A 236 26.07 17.62 -3.84
CA ASP A 236 26.59 17.46 -5.22
C ASP A 236 26.56 15.97 -5.62
N PRO A 237 25.39 15.38 -5.77
CA PRO A 237 25.26 14.00 -6.24
C PRO A 237 25.62 13.92 -7.72
N ASP A 238 26.14 12.78 -8.14
CA ASP A 238 26.58 12.54 -9.52
C ASP A 238 25.42 12.63 -10.54
N ARG A 239 24.98 11.49 -11.06
CA ARG A 239 23.97 11.39 -12.13
C ARG A 239 22.53 11.49 -11.63
N PHE A 240 22.26 10.94 -10.45
CA PHE A 240 20.92 10.79 -9.92
C PHE A 240 20.68 11.74 -8.75
N ALA A 241 19.44 12.14 -8.52
CA ALA A 241 19.07 13.00 -7.42
C ALA A 241 19.24 12.33 -6.04
N THR A 242 19.37 13.12 -4.97
CA THR A 242 19.44 12.63 -3.59
C THR A 242 18.19 11.80 -3.24
N VAL A 243 17.00 12.26 -3.68
CA VAL A 243 15.73 11.52 -3.53
C VAL A 243 14.94 11.59 -4.82
N THR A 244 14.46 10.43 -5.29
CA THR A 244 13.55 10.31 -6.44
C THR A 244 12.25 9.66 -5.98
N CYS A 245 11.10 10.30 -6.23
CA CYS A 245 9.78 9.78 -5.89
C CYS A 245 9.04 9.32 -7.16
N ARG A 246 8.54 8.07 -7.19
CA ARG A 246 7.86 7.50 -8.35
C ARG A 246 6.70 6.58 -7.93
N GLY A 247 5.60 6.60 -8.71
CA GLY A 247 4.61 5.54 -8.63
C GLY A 247 5.13 4.23 -9.24
N ILE A 248 4.59 3.09 -8.82
CA ILE A 248 4.92 1.77 -9.40
C ILE A 248 4.54 1.69 -10.88
N ASP A 249 3.53 2.46 -11.28
CA ASP A 249 3.06 2.65 -12.65
C ASP A 249 4.00 3.49 -13.53
N GLY A 250 4.96 4.19 -12.92
CA GLY A 250 5.92 5.05 -13.60
C GLY A 250 7.14 4.31 -14.17
N THR A 251 8.03 5.08 -14.82
CA THR A 251 9.30 4.57 -15.37
C THR A 251 10.36 4.52 -14.27
N TRP A 252 10.85 3.33 -13.96
CA TRP A 252 11.93 3.08 -13.01
C TRP A 252 13.28 2.82 -13.69
N THR A 253 13.27 2.01 -14.76
CA THR A 253 14.49 1.64 -15.49
C THR A 253 15.15 2.86 -16.12
N GLY A 254 16.43 3.10 -15.80
CA GLY A 254 17.21 4.22 -16.31
C GLY A 254 16.91 5.58 -15.68
N ALA A 255 15.82 5.69 -14.88
CA ALA A 255 15.40 6.92 -14.21
C ALA A 255 15.66 6.93 -12.70
N VAL A 256 15.85 5.76 -12.09
CA VAL A 256 16.03 5.59 -10.64
C VAL A 256 17.26 4.75 -10.37
N ASP A 257 18.03 5.17 -9.37
CA ASP A 257 19.12 4.44 -8.75
C ASP A 257 19.02 4.56 -7.24
N VAL A 258 19.27 3.46 -6.53
CA VAL A 258 19.39 3.46 -5.07
C VAL A 258 20.82 3.07 -4.73
N SER A 259 21.62 4.05 -4.32
CA SER A 259 23.03 3.85 -4.04
C SER A 259 23.26 2.92 -2.84
N LYS A 260 24.47 2.39 -2.71
CA LYS A 260 24.88 1.50 -1.60
C LYS A 260 24.49 2.02 -0.21
N ASP A 261 24.55 3.33 -0.02
CA ASP A 261 24.25 4.01 1.25
C ASP A 261 22.84 4.64 1.27
N GLY A 262 22.08 4.47 0.18
CA GLY A 262 20.72 4.96 0.01
C GLY A 262 19.66 3.98 0.51
N TYR A 263 18.42 4.38 0.27
CA TYR A 263 17.20 3.66 0.67
C TYR A 263 16.25 3.46 -0.48
N LEU A 264 15.72 2.25 -0.60
CA LEU A 264 14.44 2.03 -1.27
C LEU A 264 13.35 2.16 -0.20
N TYR A 265 12.58 3.24 -0.24
CA TYR A 265 11.39 3.42 0.57
C TYR A 265 10.15 3.11 -0.25
N VAL A 266 9.34 2.18 0.23
CA VAL A 266 8.11 1.72 -0.42
C VAL A 266 6.94 2.02 0.50
N ASP A 267 5.94 2.79 0.02
CA ASP A 267 4.77 3.18 0.80
C ASP A 267 3.46 2.78 0.12
N ASP A 268 2.59 2.10 0.86
CA ASP A 268 1.22 1.73 0.49
C ASP A 268 1.10 1.24 -0.98
N LEU A 269 1.67 0.06 -1.31
CA LEU A 269 1.61 -0.53 -2.66
C LEU A 269 0.21 -1.00 -3.05
N VAL A 270 -0.61 -1.37 -2.09
CA VAL A 270 -2.01 -1.76 -2.32
C VAL A 270 -2.88 -0.52 -2.25
N ARG A 271 -3.50 -0.19 -3.40
CA ARG A 271 -4.20 1.08 -3.57
C ARG A 271 -5.46 1.20 -2.72
N ASP A 272 -6.32 0.17 -2.77
CA ASP A 272 -7.66 0.17 -2.17
C ASP A 272 -8.16 -1.26 -1.92
N ARG A 273 -9.40 -1.35 -1.39
CA ARG A 273 -10.06 -2.62 -1.11
C ARG A 273 -10.22 -3.46 -2.39
N GLU A 274 -10.70 -2.87 -3.47
CA GLU A 274 -10.93 -3.55 -4.74
C GLU A 274 -9.64 -4.19 -5.29
N HIS A 275 -8.52 -3.46 -5.21
CA HIS A 275 -7.20 -3.99 -5.55
C HIS A 275 -6.84 -5.19 -4.66
N SER A 276 -7.08 -5.09 -3.35
CA SER A 276 -6.73 -6.14 -2.39
C SER A 276 -7.56 -7.43 -2.54
N LEU A 277 -8.75 -7.34 -3.12
CA LEU A 277 -9.64 -8.49 -3.32
C LEU A 277 -9.23 -9.36 -4.51
N SER A 278 -8.41 -8.83 -5.44
CA SER A 278 -7.93 -9.55 -6.61
C SER A 278 -6.59 -10.24 -6.36
N PRO A 279 -6.54 -11.58 -6.22
CA PRO A 279 -5.27 -12.31 -6.08
C PRO A 279 -4.29 -12.03 -7.21
N THR A 280 -4.80 -11.89 -8.43
CA THR A 280 -3.97 -11.60 -9.61
C THR A 280 -3.36 -10.20 -9.55
N ARG A 281 -4.14 -9.18 -9.18
CA ARG A 281 -3.61 -7.81 -9.01
C ARG A 281 -2.57 -7.77 -7.89
N MET A 282 -2.81 -8.48 -6.79
CA MET A 282 -1.86 -8.56 -5.67
C MET A 282 -0.55 -9.26 -6.09
N GLU A 283 -0.64 -10.35 -6.87
CA GLU A 283 0.55 -11.01 -7.43
C GLU A 283 1.31 -10.07 -8.38
N ASN A 284 0.62 -9.42 -9.30
CA ASN A 284 1.24 -8.48 -10.23
C ASN A 284 1.94 -7.33 -9.49
N THR A 285 1.30 -6.76 -8.47
CA THR A 285 1.91 -5.72 -7.63
C THR A 285 3.18 -6.20 -6.96
N TYR A 286 3.19 -7.43 -6.44
CA TYR A 286 4.39 -8.01 -5.84
C TYR A 286 5.50 -8.24 -6.87
N GLN A 287 5.16 -8.74 -8.06
CA GLN A 287 6.13 -8.92 -9.15
C GLN A 287 6.67 -7.58 -9.68
N GLU A 288 5.83 -6.56 -9.80
CA GLU A 288 6.26 -5.22 -10.18
C GLU A 288 7.17 -4.58 -9.12
N TYR A 289 6.86 -4.76 -7.85
CA TYR A 289 7.74 -4.34 -6.76
C TYR A 289 9.14 -4.97 -6.91
N LEU A 290 9.22 -6.28 -7.12
CA LEU A 290 10.50 -6.99 -7.29
C LEU A 290 11.24 -6.51 -8.55
N ASN A 291 10.58 -6.48 -9.70
CA ASN A 291 11.21 -6.26 -11.00
C ASN A 291 11.48 -4.78 -11.33
N LYS A 292 10.69 -3.85 -10.77
CA LYS A 292 10.84 -2.42 -11.04
C LYS A 292 11.62 -1.70 -9.92
N MET A 293 11.26 -1.97 -8.65
CA MET A 293 11.79 -1.20 -7.52
C MET A 293 13.03 -1.86 -6.91
N VAL A 294 12.94 -3.13 -6.53
CA VAL A 294 14.06 -3.84 -5.87
C VAL A 294 15.26 -3.95 -6.80
N ASP A 295 15.03 -4.16 -8.09
CA ASP A 295 16.07 -4.21 -9.13
C ASP A 295 16.85 -2.89 -9.33
N ARG A 296 16.43 -1.79 -8.69
CA ARG A 296 17.16 -0.51 -8.71
C ARG A 296 18.13 -0.34 -7.53
N LYS A 297 18.16 -1.27 -6.61
CA LYS A 297 19.05 -1.22 -5.44
C LYS A 297 20.45 -1.70 -5.80
N ASN A 298 21.44 -0.91 -5.43
CA ASN A 298 22.84 -1.37 -5.42
C ASN A 298 23.12 -2.25 -4.19
N ASP A 299 24.15 -3.07 -4.26
CA ASP A 299 24.56 -3.91 -3.13
C ASP A 299 24.89 -3.06 -1.90
N GLY A 300 24.27 -3.42 -0.77
CA GLY A 300 24.35 -2.68 0.49
C GLY A 300 23.29 -1.60 0.68
N ALA A 301 22.47 -1.29 -0.33
CA ALA A 301 21.28 -0.43 -0.18
C ALA A 301 20.27 -1.08 0.76
N ARG A 302 19.65 -0.26 1.62
CA ARG A 302 18.66 -0.71 2.61
C ARG A 302 17.25 -0.48 2.11
N GLU A 303 16.31 -1.13 2.77
CA GLU A 303 14.92 -1.05 2.37
C GLU A 303 14.00 -0.77 3.54
N LEU A 304 13.03 0.09 3.32
CA LEU A 304 11.97 0.45 4.23
C LEU A 304 10.65 0.27 3.50
N MET A 305 9.83 -0.71 3.92
CA MET A 305 8.50 -0.93 3.36
C MET A 305 7.44 -0.62 4.40
N VAL A 306 6.51 0.23 4.04
CA VAL A 306 5.47 0.74 4.96
C VAL A 306 4.11 0.58 4.32
N GLY A 307 3.12 0.19 5.10
CA GLY A 307 1.77 0.06 4.57
C GLY A 307 0.71 -0.20 5.63
N THR A 308 -0.52 -0.17 5.18
CA THR A 308 -1.67 -0.75 5.87
C THR A 308 -1.93 -2.11 5.27
N LEU A 309 -1.99 -3.17 6.08
CA LEU A 309 -2.25 -4.52 5.56
C LEU A 309 -3.71 -4.65 5.13
N TRP A 310 -3.93 -5.27 3.97
CA TRP A 310 -5.25 -5.51 3.41
C TRP A 310 -5.63 -7.00 3.45
N ASN A 311 -4.70 -7.88 3.06
CA ASN A 311 -4.90 -9.33 3.10
C ASN A 311 -3.56 -10.08 3.21
N VAL A 312 -3.60 -11.41 3.19
CA VAL A 312 -2.41 -12.26 3.32
C VAL A 312 -1.47 -12.23 2.11
N LEU A 313 -1.93 -11.70 0.97
CA LEU A 313 -1.15 -11.55 -0.27
C LEU A 313 -0.50 -10.17 -0.37
N ASP A 314 -0.74 -9.28 0.61
CA ASP A 314 -0.10 -7.98 0.67
C ASP A 314 1.43 -8.11 0.55
N PRO A 315 2.11 -7.33 -0.32
CA PRO A 315 3.56 -7.40 -0.49
C PRO A 315 4.33 -7.34 0.83
N LEU A 316 3.92 -6.48 1.77
CA LEU A 316 4.56 -6.39 3.09
C LEU A 316 4.36 -7.67 3.92
N GLU A 317 3.17 -8.28 3.89
CA GLU A 317 2.89 -9.52 4.61
C GLU A 317 3.62 -10.71 3.98
N ARG A 318 3.77 -10.74 2.66
CA ARG A 318 4.60 -11.73 1.94
C ARG A 318 6.06 -11.64 2.35
N MET A 319 6.63 -10.43 2.36
CA MET A 319 8.00 -10.20 2.83
C MET A 319 8.16 -10.67 4.28
N ARG A 320 7.19 -10.36 5.15
CA ARG A 320 7.20 -10.83 6.54
C ARG A 320 7.25 -12.35 6.63
N LYS A 321 6.33 -13.05 5.95
CA LYS A 321 6.28 -14.53 5.98
C LYS A 321 7.55 -15.17 5.46
N GLN A 322 8.17 -14.57 4.44
CA GLN A 322 9.38 -15.10 3.83
C GLN A 322 10.62 -14.90 4.71
N TYR A 323 10.70 -13.78 5.44
CA TYR A 323 11.92 -13.34 6.11
C TYR A 323 11.77 -13.11 7.63
N GLU A 324 10.67 -13.51 8.27
CA GLU A 324 10.45 -13.26 9.69
C GLU A 324 11.49 -13.90 10.62
N HIS A 325 12.19 -14.91 10.15
CA HIS A 325 13.26 -15.60 10.91
C HIS A 325 14.67 -15.09 10.57
N ASP A 326 14.82 -14.21 9.58
CA ASP A 326 16.13 -13.59 9.27
C ASP A 326 16.36 -12.37 10.18
N PRO A 327 17.41 -12.38 11.04
CA PRO A 327 17.67 -11.27 11.97
C PRO A 327 18.03 -9.95 11.27
N GLN A 328 18.33 -9.99 9.96
CA GLN A 328 18.56 -8.79 9.16
C GLN A 328 17.26 -8.12 8.70
N TYR A 329 16.09 -8.76 8.92
CA TYR A 329 14.79 -8.24 8.60
C TYR A 329 14.02 -8.00 9.88
N ARG A 330 13.40 -6.81 10.01
CA ARG A 330 12.55 -6.47 11.14
C ARG A 330 11.17 -6.07 10.66
N PHE A 331 10.14 -6.65 11.27
CA PHE A 331 8.76 -6.34 10.97
C PHE A 331 8.04 -5.84 12.22
N ARG A 332 7.46 -4.63 12.12
CA ARG A 332 6.69 -4.00 13.21
C ARG A 332 5.24 -3.86 12.80
N LYS A 333 4.35 -4.46 13.58
CA LYS A 333 2.90 -4.29 13.48
C LYS A 333 2.41 -3.57 14.72
N ILE A 334 1.74 -2.42 14.55
CA ILE A 334 1.12 -1.69 15.66
C ILE A 334 -0.39 -1.65 15.38
N PRO A 335 -1.19 -2.44 16.11
CA PRO A 335 -2.63 -2.50 15.90
C PRO A 335 -3.33 -1.24 16.42
N ALA A 336 -4.56 -1.01 15.98
CA ALA A 336 -5.41 0.09 16.45
C ALA A 336 -5.69 0.01 17.95
N LEU A 337 -6.02 -1.19 18.43
CA LEU A 337 -6.28 -1.47 19.85
C LEU A 337 -5.21 -2.39 20.42
N ASN A 338 -4.84 -2.15 21.67
CA ASN A 338 -3.94 -3.00 22.44
C ASN A 338 -4.69 -4.20 23.06
N GLU A 339 -3.97 -5.01 23.85
CA GLU A 339 -4.52 -6.18 24.53
C GLU A 339 -5.63 -5.84 25.56
N ASN A 340 -5.66 -4.60 26.05
CA ASN A 340 -6.69 -4.10 26.96
C ASN A 340 -7.89 -3.47 26.22
N ASP A 341 -7.99 -3.64 24.91
CA ASP A 341 -9.00 -3.01 24.05
C ASP A 341 -8.99 -1.47 24.13
N GLU A 342 -7.78 -0.87 24.29
CA GLU A 342 -7.54 0.56 24.33
C GLU A 342 -6.76 1.01 23.10
N SER A 343 -7.00 2.23 22.62
CA SER A 343 -6.34 2.79 21.46
C SER A 343 -4.82 2.96 21.67
N ASN A 344 -4.02 2.42 20.77
CA ASN A 344 -2.58 2.70 20.69
C ASN A 344 -2.28 4.11 20.12
N PHE A 345 -3.29 4.80 19.60
CA PHE A 345 -3.15 6.06 18.87
C PHE A 345 -3.99 7.19 19.46
N ALA A 346 -4.31 7.12 20.76
CA ALA A 346 -5.00 8.18 21.49
C ALA A 346 -4.04 9.35 21.78
N TYR A 347 -3.53 9.98 20.73
CA TYR A 347 -2.64 11.13 20.82
C TYR A 347 -3.36 12.38 21.36
N GLU A 348 -2.65 13.24 22.08
CA GLU A 348 -3.18 14.53 22.53
C GLU A 348 -3.66 15.41 21.35
N ILE A 349 -2.95 15.33 20.21
CA ILE A 349 -3.24 16.11 19.02
C ILE A 349 -3.47 15.16 17.83
N ASN A 350 -4.66 15.26 17.23
CA ASN A 350 -5.06 14.43 16.08
C ASN A 350 -4.92 12.91 16.32
N GLY A 351 -5.24 12.47 17.53
CA GLY A 351 -5.29 11.06 17.89
C GLY A 351 -6.65 10.45 17.58
N PHE A 352 -6.71 9.12 17.72
CA PHE A 352 -7.92 8.33 17.57
C PHE A 352 -8.28 7.68 18.89
N SER A 353 -9.46 8.02 19.43
CA SER A 353 -9.91 7.48 20.71
C SER A 353 -10.24 5.99 20.65
N THR A 354 -10.34 5.37 21.82
CA THR A 354 -10.76 3.97 21.93
C THR A 354 -12.19 3.78 21.40
N GLU A 355 -13.07 4.73 21.67
CA GLU A 355 -14.47 4.73 21.21
C GLU A 355 -14.54 4.78 19.69
N TYR A 356 -13.70 5.61 19.05
CA TYR A 356 -13.60 5.68 17.59
C TYR A 356 -13.27 4.32 16.97
N TYR A 357 -12.29 3.61 17.51
CA TYR A 357 -11.91 2.31 16.97
C TYR A 357 -12.92 1.21 17.27
N ARG A 358 -13.60 1.25 18.41
CA ARG A 358 -14.71 0.32 18.70
C ARG A 358 -15.88 0.53 17.73
N ASP A 359 -16.27 1.77 17.49
CA ASP A 359 -17.30 2.13 16.52
C ASP A 359 -16.91 1.69 15.09
N MET A 360 -15.64 1.82 14.70
CA MET A 360 -15.15 1.31 13.42
C MET A 360 -15.18 -0.21 13.34
N ARG A 361 -14.86 -0.92 14.42
CA ARG A 361 -14.94 -2.39 14.49
C ARG A 361 -16.37 -2.87 14.28
N ASP A 362 -17.34 -2.19 14.88
CA ASP A 362 -18.75 -2.58 14.77
C ASP A 362 -19.35 -2.31 13.37
N LYS A 363 -18.74 -1.41 12.59
CA LYS A 363 -19.19 -1.04 11.24
C LYS A 363 -18.54 -1.86 10.12
N LEU A 364 -17.35 -2.39 10.35
CA LEU A 364 -16.57 -3.08 9.33
C LEU A 364 -16.79 -4.59 9.36
N ASP A 365 -16.61 -5.22 8.21
CA ASP A 365 -16.41 -6.67 8.15
C ASP A 365 -15.20 -7.08 9.00
N ASN A 366 -15.34 -8.18 9.73
CA ASN A 366 -14.30 -8.66 10.63
C ASN A 366 -12.95 -8.92 9.92
N ALA A 367 -12.95 -9.42 8.67
CA ALA A 367 -11.70 -9.63 7.93
C ALA A 367 -11.02 -8.30 7.60
N GLU A 368 -11.79 -7.29 7.21
CA GLU A 368 -11.28 -5.94 6.94
C GLU A 368 -10.76 -5.28 8.23
N TRP A 369 -11.51 -5.39 9.32
CA TRP A 369 -11.07 -4.91 10.63
C TRP A 369 -9.75 -5.55 11.07
N MET A 370 -9.68 -6.88 11.02
CA MET A 370 -8.47 -7.61 11.43
C MET A 370 -7.27 -7.27 10.55
N ALA A 371 -7.44 -7.12 9.24
CA ALA A 371 -6.35 -6.76 8.35
C ALA A 371 -5.89 -5.31 8.55
N LYS A 372 -6.77 -4.34 8.36
CA LYS A 372 -6.42 -2.90 8.28
C LYS A 372 -6.15 -2.25 9.63
N PHE A 373 -6.89 -2.67 10.66
CA PHE A 373 -6.80 -2.04 11.98
C PHE A 373 -6.02 -2.88 12.98
N MET A 374 -6.21 -4.19 13.01
CA MET A 374 -5.46 -5.07 13.92
C MET A 374 -4.14 -5.57 13.33
N GLN A 375 -3.86 -5.30 12.05
CA GLN A 375 -2.65 -5.72 11.33
C GLN A 375 -2.46 -7.25 11.32
N GLN A 376 -3.58 -7.98 11.31
CA GLN A 376 -3.63 -9.44 11.37
C GLN A 376 -4.49 -9.98 10.21
N PRO A 377 -4.02 -9.88 8.94
CA PRO A 377 -4.76 -10.42 7.82
C PRO A 377 -4.84 -11.94 7.92
N TYR A 378 -5.99 -12.50 7.60
CA TYR A 378 -6.22 -13.93 7.51
C TYR A 378 -6.98 -14.29 6.24
N VAL A 379 -6.86 -15.55 5.82
CA VAL A 379 -7.67 -16.08 4.72
C VAL A 379 -9.07 -16.31 5.25
N ARG A 380 -10.11 -15.81 4.56
CA ARG A 380 -11.49 -16.14 4.89
C ARG A 380 -11.68 -17.65 4.76
N GLU A 381 -12.15 -18.30 5.81
CA GLU A 381 -12.54 -19.70 5.73
C GLU A 381 -13.79 -19.84 4.87
N GLY A 382 -13.87 -20.94 4.11
CA GLY A 382 -15.06 -21.25 3.33
C GLY A 382 -15.13 -20.65 1.93
N LEU A 383 -14.03 -20.11 1.39
CA LEU A 383 -13.98 -19.72 -0.03
C LEU A 383 -14.35 -20.91 -0.92
N LEU A 384 -15.32 -20.70 -1.82
CA LEU A 384 -15.89 -21.76 -2.62
C LEU A 384 -15.06 -22.06 -3.88
N TYR A 385 -14.43 -21.04 -4.47
CA TYR A 385 -13.74 -21.10 -5.77
C TYR A 385 -12.24 -20.83 -5.63
N THR A 386 -11.49 -21.67 -4.89
CA THR A 386 -10.07 -21.47 -4.60
C THR A 386 -9.13 -21.99 -5.68
N ASP A 387 -9.40 -23.18 -6.23
CA ASP A 387 -8.47 -23.90 -7.12
C ASP A 387 -9.04 -23.99 -8.54
N LEU A 388 -9.21 -22.83 -9.20
CA LEU A 388 -9.76 -22.78 -10.54
C LEU A 388 -8.73 -23.23 -11.58
N ARG A 389 -9.16 -23.99 -12.58
CA ARG A 389 -8.35 -24.36 -13.74
C ARG A 389 -8.17 -23.15 -14.64
N LEU A 390 -6.95 -22.93 -15.12
CA LEU A 390 -6.59 -21.75 -15.91
C LEU A 390 -6.02 -22.14 -17.29
N PHE A 391 -6.15 -21.25 -18.28
CA PHE A 391 -5.52 -21.41 -19.60
C PHE A 391 -4.94 -20.08 -20.11
N ASN A 392 -3.99 -20.19 -21.02
CA ASN A 392 -3.17 -19.08 -21.54
C ASN A 392 -3.85 -18.22 -22.62
N GLY A 393 -5.14 -18.31 -22.77
CA GLY A 393 -5.92 -17.53 -23.75
C GLY A 393 -5.96 -18.12 -25.16
N ILE A 394 -5.31 -19.25 -25.41
CA ILE A 394 -5.40 -19.97 -26.69
C ILE A 394 -6.31 -21.18 -26.50
N LEU A 395 -7.43 -21.22 -27.22
CA LEU A 395 -8.32 -22.36 -27.17
C LEU A 395 -7.65 -23.59 -27.81
N PRO A 396 -7.82 -24.79 -27.22
CA PRO A 396 -7.31 -26.02 -27.83
C PRO A 396 -7.89 -26.27 -29.21
N ASP A 397 -7.14 -26.97 -30.05
CA ASP A 397 -7.64 -27.46 -31.33
C ASP A 397 -8.78 -28.47 -31.12
N GLY A 398 -9.79 -28.41 -31.97
CA GLY A 398 -10.94 -29.31 -31.93
C GLY A 398 -12.26 -28.57 -32.12
N ASP A 399 -13.33 -29.36 -32.26
CA ASP A 399 -14.68 -28.81 -32.37
C ASP A 399 -15.24 -28.45 -30.97
N PHE A 400 -15.88 -27.31 -30.88
CA PHE A 400 -16.52 -26.81 -29.67
C PHE A 400 -17.81 -26.05 -29.97
N ARG A 401 -18.69 -26.03 -29.00
CA ARG A 401 -19.92 -25.22 -29.03
C ARG A 401 -19.68 -23.93 -28.26
N ARG A 402 -20.03 -22.78 -28.85
CA ARG A 402 -20.02 -21.46 -28.19
C ARG A 402 -21.32 -21.27 -27.43
N ILE A 403 -21.19 -21.02 -26.17
CA ILE A 403 -22.33 -20.90 -25.24
C ILE A 403 -22.22 -19.65 -24.38
N GLY A 404 -23.36 -19.07 -24.03
CA GLY A 404 -23.46 -17.99 -23.06
C GLY A 404 -24.83 -17.96 -22.44
N VAL A 405 -24.92 -17.68 -21.16
CA VAL A 405 -26.16 -17.56 -20.40
C VAL A 405 -26.17 -16.22 -19.68
N VAL A 406 -27.31 -15.54 -19.68
CA VAL A 406 -27.43 -14.19 -19.12
C VAL A 406 -28.23 -14.25 -17.81
N ASP A 407 -27.57 -13.92 -16.72
CA ASP A 407 -28.21 -13.53 -15.48
C ASP A 407 -28.50 -12.03 -15.54
N VAL A 408 -29.81 -11.68 -15.53
CA VAL A 408 -30.26 -10.36 -15.88
C VAL A 408 -30.34 -9.45 -14.66
N ALA A 409 -29.61 -8.32 -14.69
CA ALA A 409 -29.81 -7.20 -13.78
C ALA A 409 -30.27 -5.95 -14.56
N TRP A 410 -31.14 -5.14 -13.93
CA TRP A 410 -31.69 -3.92 -14.53
C TRP A 410 -30.91 -2.65 -14.14
N GLY A 411 -29.76 -2.82 -13.52
CA GLY A 411 -28.95 -1.77 -12.91
C GLY A 411 -29.18 -1.66 -11.40
N GLY A 412 -28.36 -0.86 -10.74
CA GLY A 412 -28.39 -0.72 -9.27
C GLY A 412 -27.21 -1.40 -8.60
N GLY A 413 -27.45 -2.21 -7.56
CA GLY A 413 -26.39 -2.92 -6.81
C GLY A 413 -25.84 -4.15 -7.50
N ASP A 414 -26.67 -4.87 -8.26
CA ASP A 414 -26.36 -6.16 -8.86
C ASP A 414 -25.79 -6.00 -10.28
N SER A 415 -24.90 -6.92 -10.68
CA SER A 415 -24.29 -6.95 -12.00
C SER A 415 -25.06 -7.89 -12.93
N LEU A 416 -25.33 -7.43 -14.16
CA LEU A 416 -25.65 -8.38 -15.24
C LEU A 416 -24.42 -9.25 -15.45
N SER A 417 -24.61 -10.59 -15.43
CA SER A 417 -23.52 -11.57 -15.61
C SER A 417 -23.81 -12.47 -16.81
N MET A 418 -22.89 -12.43 -17.80
CA MET A 418 -22.95 -13.32 -18.96
C MET A 418 -21.57 -13.96 -19.21
N PRO A 419 -21.25 -15.08 -18.53
CA PRO A 419 -20.10 -15.88 -18.88
C PRO A 419 -20.26 -16.51 -20.28
N ILE A 420 -19.21 -16.45 -21.09
CA ILE A 420 -19.16 -16.97 -22.46
C ILE A 420 -18.06 -18.01 -22.54
N GLY A 421 -18.43 -19.21 -22.96
CA GLY A 421 -17.52 -20.36 -22.99
C GLY A 421 -17.51 -21.13 -24.31
N ALA A 422 -16.40 -21.83 -24.53
CA ALA A 422 -16.25 -22.87 -25.54
C ALA A 422 -16.39 -24.24 -24.86
N GLU A 423 -17.46 -24.95 -25.13
CA GLU A 423 -17.73 -26.29 -24.61
C GLU A 423 -17.21 -27.34 -25.58
N TYR A 424 -16.31 -28.20 -25.13
CA TYR A 424 -15.70 -29.29 -25.88
C TYR A 424 -16.39 -30.65 -25.61
N GLU A 425 -16.23 -31.60 -26.50
CA GLU A 425 -16.83 -32.95 -26.37
C GLU A 425 -16.34 -33.70 -25.12
N ASN A 426 -15.14 -33.41 -24.62
CA ASN A 426 -14.62 -34.01 -23.38
C ASN A 426 -15.26 -33.44 -22.09
N GLY A 427 -16.17 -32.49 -22.22
CA GLY A 427 -16.85 -31.79 -21.13
C GLY A 427 -16.10 -30.64 -20.52
N ASP A 428 -14.92 -30.25 -21.05
CA ASP A 428 -14.21 -29.03 -20.66
C ASP A 428 -14.90 -27.81 -21.26
N VAL A 429 -15.00 -26.75 -20.46
CA VAL A 429 -15.61 -25.47 -20.85
C VAL A 429 -14.62 -24.33 -20.63
N TYR A 430 -14.09 -23.79 -21.70
CA TYR A 430 -13.14 -22.67 -21.65
C TYR A 430 -13.90 -21.36 -21.61
N ILE A 431 -13.93 -20.68 -20.45
CA ILE A 431 -14.54 -19.36 -20.29
C ILE A 431 -13.56 -18.33 -20.83
N TYR A 432 -13.81 -17.81 -22.03
CA TYR A 432 -12.88 -16.92 -22.73
C TYR A 432 -13.36 -15.48 -22.86
N ASP A 433 -14.62 -15.20 -22.52
CA ASP A 433 -15.17 -13.84 -22.45
C ASP A 433 -16.26 -13.76 -21.35
N TRP A 434 -16.56 -12.57 -20.87
CA TRP A 434 -17.57 -12.35 -19.84
C TRP A 434 -18.11 -10.92 -19.92
N VAL A 435 -19.43 -10.75 -19.99
CA VAL A 435 -20.08 -9.46 -19.71
C VAL A 435 -20.41 -9.41 -18.24
N PHE A 436 -19.89 -8.43 -17.52
CA PHE A 436 -20.12 -8.25 -16.10
C PHE A 436 -20.28 -6.75 -15.80
N ASN A 437 -21.52 -6.27 -15.72
CA ASN A 437 -21.78 -4.85 -15.78
C ASN A 437 -22.99 -4.42 -14.92
N LYS A 438 -22.81 -3.36 -14.10
CA LYS A 438 -23.84 -2.77 -13.23
C LYS A 438 -24.69 -1.69 -13.92
N GLY A 439 -24.45 -1.42 -15.18
CA GLY A 439 -25.15 -0.39 -15.95
C GLY A 439 -26.64 -0.71 -16.20
N PRO A 440 -27.41 0.31 -16.53
CA PRO A 440 -28.81 0.13 -16.91
C PRO A 440 -28.91 -0.58 -18.28
N LYS A 441 -30.13 -1.01 -18.64
CA LYS A 441 -30.39 -1.77 -19.88
C LYS A 441 -29.91 -1.07 -21.15
N GLU A 442 -29.90 0.25 -21.18
CA GLU A 442 -29.41 1.05 -22.31
C GLU A 442 -27.90 0.84 -22.57
N VAL A 443 -27.17 0.42 -21.55
CA VAL A 443 -25.74 0.07 -21.63
C VAL A 443 -25.57 -1.44 -21.84
N THR A 444 -26.26 -2.26 -21.07
CA THR A 444 -26.04 -3.71 -21.03
C THR A 444 -26.63 -4.45 -22.23
N ILE A 445 -27.80 -4.03 -22.79
CA ILE A 445 -28.36 -4.67 -23.99
C ILE A 445 -27.41 -4.58 -25.19
N PRO A 446 -26.86 -3.39 -25.58
CA PRO A 446 -25.88 -3.32 -26.65
C PRO A 446 -24.62 -4.18 -26.40
N LEU A 447 -24.15 -4.27 -25.15
CA LEU A 447 -23.01 -5.12 -24.79
C LEU A 447 -23.32 -6.60 -25.01
N VAL A 448 -24.47 -7.10 -24.50
CA VAL A 448 -24.92 -8.48 -24.67
C VAL A 448 -25.09 -8.82 -26.16
N VAL A 449 -25.77 -7.96 -26.93
CA VAL A 449 -25.93 -8.15 -28.37
C VAL A 449 -24.59 -8.20 -29.09
N GLY A 450 -23.69 -7.26 -28.80
CA GLY A 450 -22.33 -7.23 -29.38
C GLY A 450 -21.52 -8.48 -29.05
N ARG A 451 -21.65 -9.02 -27.83
CA ARG A 451 -20.96 -10.27 -27.43
C ARG A 451 -21.58 -11.50 -28.09
N ILE A 452 -22.90 -11.56 -28.22
CA ILE A 452 -23.58 -12.66 -28.93
C ILE A 452 -23.10 -12.73 -30.40
N ILE A 453 -23.06 -11.60 -31.09
CA ILE A 453 -22.61 -11.54 -32.49
C ILE A 453 -21.11 -11.78 -32.60
N GLY A 454 -20.30 -11.06 -31.82
CA GLY A 454 -18.84 -11.13 -31.88
C GLY A 454 -18.28 -12.51 -31.52
N ASN A 455 -18.97 -13.24 -30.64
CA ASN A 455 -18.62 -14.61 -30.25
C ASN A 455 -19.41 -15.68 -31.04
N GLU A 456 -20.18 -15.30 -32.07
CA GLU A 456 -20.94 -16.20 -32.93
C GLU A 456 -21.86 -17.17 -32.15
N ILE A 457 -22.46 -16.68 -31.05
CA ILE A 457 -23.36 -17.50 -30.21
C ILE A 457 -24.68 -17.70 -30.97
N ARG A 458 -25.09 -18.95 -31.12
CA ARG A 458 -26.33 -19.32 -31.83
C ARG A 458 -27.49 -19.70 -30.92
N GLN A 459 -27.21 -19.90 -29.64
CA GLN A 459 -28.19 -20.22 -28.62
C GLN A 459 -27.80 -19.59 -27.29
N THR A 460 -28.71 -18.85 -26.69
CA THR A 460 -28.52 -18.24 -25.37
C THR A 460 -29.77 -18.36 -24.53
N ARG A 461 -29.59 -18.38 -23.19
CA ARG A 461 -30.68 -18.42 -22.23
C ARG A 461 -30.58 -17.22 -21.30
N PHE A 462 -31.72 -16.64 -20.95
CA PHE A 462 -31.87 -15.57 -19.98
C PHE A 462 -32.58 -16.09 -18.73
N GLU A 463 -32.16 -15.67 -17.54
CA GLU A 463 -32.94 -15.94 -16.35
C GLU A 463 -34.24 -15.12 -16.40
N GLY A 464 -35.37 -15.80 -16.37
CA GLY A 464 -36.70 -15.19 -16.56
C GLY A 464 -37.30 -14.55 -15.31
N ASN A 465 -36.58 -14.53 -14.20
CA ASN A 465 -37.01 -13.87 -12.97
C ASN A 465 -36.86 -12.35 -13.10
N THR A 466 -37.64 -11.57 -12.35
CA THR A 466 -37.47 -10.12 -12.22
C THR A 466 -37.44 -9.36 -13.59
N GLY A 467 -38.25 -9.81 -14.57
CA GLY A 467 -38.35 -9.15 -15.88
C GLY A 467 -37.35 -9.64 -16.93
N GLY A 468 -36.61 -10.74 -16.69
CA GLY A 468 -35.70 -11.32 -17.66
C GLY A 468 -36.36 -11.77 -18.96
N ASP A 469 -37.64 -12.13 -18.94
CA ASP A 469 -38.43 -12.41 -20.16
C ASP A 469 -38.47 -11.19 -21.09
N LEU A 470 -38.67 -9.99 -20.54
CA LEU A 470 -38.69 -8.75 -21.30
C LEU A 470 -37.29 -8.36 -21.79
N TYR A 471 -36.28 -8.60 -20.98
CA TYR A 471 -34.88 -8.34 -21.39
C TYR A 471 -34.49 -9.24 -22.57
N CYS A 472 -34.85 -10.53 -22.51
CA CYS A 472 -34.68 -11.49 -23.61
C CYS A 472 -35.33 -10.98 -24.91
N GLN A 473 -36.56 -10.46 -24.85
CA GLN A 473 -37.26 -9.89 -26.01
C GLN A 473 -36.49 -8.69 -26.60
N TYR A 474 -36.01 -7.76 -25.78
CA TYR A 474 -35.23 -6.61 -26.26
C TYR A 474 -33.92 -7.05 -26.95
N VAL A 475 -33.23 -8.05 -26.42
CA VAL A 475 -32.03 -8.58 -27.07
C VAL A 475 -32.36 -9.28 -28.38
N ASP A 476 -33.42 -10.10 -28.43
CA ASP A 476 -33.86 -10.78 -29.64
C ASP A 476 -34.26 -9.78 -30.76
N GLU A 477 -35.02 -8.74 -30.42
CA GLU A 477 -35.36 -7.64 -31.35
C GLU A 477 -34.08 -6.99 -31.93
N LYS A 478 -33.10 -6.67 -31.08
CA LYS A 478 -31.83 -6.07 -31.51
C LYS A 478 -30.95 -6.99 -32.37
N LEU A 479 -30.99 -8.29 -32.12
CA LEU A 479 -30.32 -9.29 -32.98
C LEU A 479 -31.01 -9.40 -34.34
N GLN A 480 -32.36 -9.37 -34.39
CA GLN A 480 -33.12 -9.36 -35.63
C GLN A 480 -32.85 -8.07 -36.46
N GLU A 481 -32.77 -6.91 -35.79
CA GLU A 481 -32.39 -5.65 -36.48
C GLU A 481 -31.02 -5.74 -37.17
N GLN A 482 -30.12 -6.60 -36.68
CA GLN A 482 -28.78 -6.85 -37.27
C GLN A 482 -28.70 -8.10 -38.14
N ASP A 483 -29.85 -8.67 -38.50
CA ASP A 483 -29.99 -9.91 -39.31
C ASP A 483 -29.18 -11.10 -38.76
N TYR A 484 -29.05 -11.15 -37.41
CA TYR A 484 -28.32 -12.20 -36.75
C TYR A 484 -29.26 -13.25 -36.12
N LYS A 485 -29.06 -14.52 -36.51
CA LYS A 485 -29.88 -15.63 -36.01
C LYS A 485 -29.29 -16.22 -34.73
N CYS A 486 -29.94 -15.99 -33.61
CA CYS A 486 -29.66 -16.61 -32.32
C CYS A 486 -30.98 -17.07 -31.69
N SER A 487 -31.00 -18.26 -31.13
CA SER A 487 -32.18 -18.74 -30.36
C SER A 487 -32.11 -18.19 -28.95
N CYS A 488 -32.81 -17.11 -28.69
CA CYS A 488 -32.95 -16.51 -27.37
C CYS A 488 -34.13 -17.15 -26.62
N THR A 489 -33.87 -17.69 -25.44
CA THR A 489 -34.92 -18.30 -24.59
C THR A 489 -34.84 -17.73 -23.19
N SER A 490 -35.98 -17.59 -22.51
CA SER A 490 -36.01 -17.22 -21.10
C SER A 490 -36.56 -18.37 -20.26
N ARG A 491 -36.04 -18.52 -19.04
CA ARG A 491 -36.51 -19.54 -18.10
C ARG A 491 -36.56 -19.01 -16.68
N LYS A 492 -37.70 -19.16 -16.03
CA LYS A 492 -37.83 -18.85 -14.60
C LYS A 492 -37.12 -19.90 -13.76
N ALA A 493 -36.24 -19.46 -12.86
CA ALA A 493 -35.66 -20.35 -11.87
C ALA A 493 -36.75 -20.86 -10.90
N PRO A 494 -36.68 -22.11 -10.45
CA PRO A 494 -37.63 -22.65 -9.47
C PRO A 494 -37.46 -21.88 -8.14
N ASN A 495 -38.47 -21.19 -7.66
CA ASN A 495 -38.50 -20.42 -6.42
C ASN A 495 -38.36 -21.24 -5.12
N LYS A 496 -37.99 -22.51 -5.18
CA LYS A 496 -37.99 -23.41 -4.02
C LYS A 496 -36.62 -23.69 -3.41
N VAL A 497 -35.53 -23.26 -4.05
CA VAL A 497 -34.16 -23.50 -3.55
C VAL A 497 -33.50 -22.16 -3.37
N GLU A 498 -32.96 -21.90 -2.19
CA GLU A 498 -32.19 -20.72 -1.89
C GLU A 498 -31.01 -20.57 -2.87
N LYS A 499 -30.75 -19.37 -3.40
CA LYS A 499 -29.72 -19.07 -4.41
C LYS A 499 -28.35 -19.62 -4.00
N LEU A 500 -27.93 -19.38 -2.76
CA LEU A 500 -26.67 -19.88 -2.21
C LEU A 500 -26.59 -21.42 -2.24
N SER A 501 -27.64 -22.12 -1.88
CA SER A 501 -27.66 -23.59 -1.90
C SER A 501 -27.51 -24.13 -3.32
N LYS A 502 -28.07 -23.46 -4.32
CA LYS A 502 -27.91 -23.80 -5.75
C LYS A 502 -26.46 -23.61 -6.20
N ILE A 503 -25.85 -22.45 -5.88
CA ILE A 503 -24.45 -22.18 -6.20
C ILE A 503 -23.52 -23.22 -5.57
N ILE A 504 -23.71 -23.54 -4.30
CA ILE A 504 -22.90 -24.57 -3.60
C ILE A 504 -23.04 -25.94 -4.28
N ALA A 505 -24.26 -26.35 -4.64
CA ALA A 505 -24.49 -27.62 -5.29
C ALA A 505 -23.75 -27.80 -6.63
N TYR A 506 -23.70 -26.73 -7.44
CA TYR A 506 -23.04 -26.74 -8.75
C TYR A 506 -21.55 -26.37 -8.71
N SER A 507 -21.04 -25.85 -7.59
CA SER A 507 -19.65 -25.39 -7.49
C SER A 507 -18.61 -26.46 -7.79
N GLY A 508 -18.90 -27.73 -7.46
CA GLY A 508 -18.04 -28.87 -7.76
C GLY A 508 -17.89 -29.11 -9.27
N ASP A 509 -18.97 -28.99 -10.01
CA ASP A 509 -18.98 -29.15 -11.46
C ASP A 509 -18.31 -27.96 -12.15
N VAL A 510 -18.58 -26.73 -11.71
CA VAL A 510 -17.89 -25.53 -12.17
C VAL A 510 -16.37 -25.67 -12.01
N LYS A 511 -15.88 -26.05 -10.84
CA LYS A 511 -14.43 -26.24 -10.62
C LYS A 511 -13.82 -27.36 -11.47
N ARG A 512 -14.56 -28.40 -11.73
CA ARG A 512 -14.08 -29.55 -12.49
C ARG A 512 -14.07 -29.31 -13.99
N LYS A 513 -15.11 -28.66 -14.53
CA LYS A 513 -15.34 -28.53 -15.98
C LYS A 513 -14.82 -27.21 -16.53
N PHE A 514 -14.92 -26.09 -15.76
CA PHE A 514 -14.64 -24.77 -16.28
C PHE A 514 -13.16 -24.41 -16.14
N ILE A 515 -12.64 -23.79 -17.21
CA ILE A 515 -11.24 -23.37 -17.33
C ILE A 515 -11.24 -21.89 -17.68
N PHE A 516 -10.61 -21.08 -16.85
CA PHE A 516 -10.68 -19.63 -16.91
C PHE A 516 -9.42 -19.03 -17.53
N LEU A 517 -9.54 -17.84 -18.12
CA LEU A 517 -8.39 -17.10 -18.63
C LEU A 517 -7.39 -16.76 -17.53
N ASP A 518 -6.10 -17.02 -17.79
CA ASP A 518 -4.97 -16.53 -17.00
C ASP A 518 -4.27 -15.36 -17.69
N THR A 519 -4.67 -15.02 -18.90
CA THR A 519 -3.98 -14.07 -19.76
C THR A 519 -4.53 -12.67 -19.59
N HIS A 520 -3.68 -11.74 -19.19
CA HIS A 520 -3.95 -10.31 -19.25
C HIS A 520 -3.74 -9.77 -20.65
N ARG A 521 -4.16 -8.50 -20.88
CA ARG A 521 -4.02 -7.85 -22.17
C ARG A 521 -2.56 -7.94 -22.66
N PRO A 522 -2.31 -8.63 -23.79
CA PRO A 522 -0.96 -8.82 -24.32
C PRO A 522 -0.35 -7.49 -24.77
N THR A 523 0.97 -7.44 -24.81
CA THR A 523 1.70 -6.30 -25.40
C THR A 523 1.44 -6.20 -26.90
N GLN A 524 1.63 -5.02 -27.49
CA GLN A 524 1.49 -4.85 -28.94
C GLN A 524 2.39 -5.81 -29.75
N GLU A 525 3.59 -6.07 -29.24
CA GLU A 525 4.53 -7.02 -29.85
C GLU A 525 3.99 -8.46 -29.83
N GLN A 526 3.37 -8.88 -28.72
CA GLN A 526 2.76 -10.20 -28.63
C GLN A 526 1.54 -10.32 -29.53
N MET A 527 0.67 -9.29 -29.59
CA MET A 527 -0.47 -9.26 -30.51
C MET A 527 -0.03 -9.40 -31.96
N LYS A 528 1.07 -8.74 -32.32
CA LYS A 528 1.64 -8.84 -33.69
C LYS A 528 2.17 -10.25 -33.96
N LYS A 529 2.91 -10.84 -33.04
CA LYS A 529 3.40 -12.23 -33.15
C LYS A 529 2.27 -13.23 -33.32
N ASP A 530 1.23 -13.14 -32.49
CA ASP A 530 0.05 -14.02 -32.53
C ASP A 530 -0.68 -13.85 -33.89
N SER A 531 -0.82 -12.61 -34.38
CA SER A 531 -1.41 -12.32 -35.70
C SER A 531 -0.58 -12.91 -36.87
N ASP A 532 0.75 -12.78 -36.82
CA ASP A 532 1.65 -13.27 -37.86
C ASP A 532 1.60 -14.81 -38.03
N ILE A 533 1.28 -15.53 -36.93
CA ILE A 533 1.13 -16.99 -36.93
C ILE A 533 -0.34 -17.46 -36.98
N GLY A 534 -1.29 -16.53 -37.14
CA GLY A 534 -2.72 -16.84 -37.24
C GLY A 534 -3.36 -17.35 -35.95
N VAL A 535 -2.78 -17.09 -34.80
CA VAL A 535 -3.29 -17.50 -33.48
C VAL A 535 -4.23 -16.44 -32.91
N THR A 536 -5.45 -16.84 -32.55
CA THR A 536 -6.38 -16.02 -31.77
C THR A 536 -6.12 -16.23 -30.29
N ARG A 537 -5.69 -15.16 -29.60
CA ARG A 537 -5.51 -15.17 -28.15
C ARG A 537 -6.57 -14.33 -27.46
N TYR A 538 -7.29 -14.94 -26.54
CA TYR A 538 -8.21 -14.26 -25.64
C TYR A 538 -7.46 -13.74 -24.41
N TYR A 539 -7.97 -12.68 -23.79
CA TYR A 539 -7.39 -12.09 -22.59
C TYR A 539 -8.49 -11.49 -21.69
N ARG A 540 -8.20 -11.38 -20.41
CA ARG A 540 -9.12 -10.74 -19.44
C ARG A 540 -9.26 -9.26 -19.77
N ASN A 541 -10.49 -8.85 -20.06
CA ASN A 541 -10.89 -7.44 -20.07
C ASN A 541 -11.34 -7.02 -18.66
N ASP A 542 -11.70 -5.76 -18.47
CA ASP A 542 -12.09 -5.23 -17.15
C ASP A 542 -13.35 -5.92 -16.59
N GLU A 543 -14.34 -6.27 -17.45
CA GLU A 543 -15.56 -6.98 -17.05
C GLU A 543 -15.25 -8.41 -16.61
N TYR A 544 -14.43 -9.11 -17.37
CA TYR A 544 -13.97 -10.47 -17.01
C TYR A 544 -13.20 -10.46 -15.68
N GLN A 545 -12.31 -9.47 -15.50
CA GLN A 545 -11.53 -9.36 -14.27
C GLN A 545 -12.44 -9.07 -13.06
N ALA A 546 -13.43 -8.18 -13.21
CA ALA A 546 -14.40 -7.89 -12.15
C ALA A 546 -15.20 -9.13 -11.73
N ALA A 547 -15.64 -9.95 -12.69
CA ALA A 547 -16.31 -11.22 -12.40
C ALA A 547 -15.40 -12.21 -11.66
N MET A 548 -14.14 -12.32 -12.06
CA MET A 548 -13.16 -13.19 -11.38
C MET A 548 -12.85 -12.72 -9.96
N ASP A 549 -12.77 -11.40 -9.76
CA ASP A 549 -12.53 -10.80 -8.44
C ASP A 549 -13.69 -11.14 -7.48
N GLU A 550 -14.94 -10.99 -7.92
CA GLU A 550 -16.11 -11.38 -7.15
C GLU A 550 -16.13 -12.89 -6.86
N LEU A 551 -15.89 -13.71 -7.88
CA LEU A 551 -15.86 -15.19 -7.75
C LEU A 551 -14.81 -15.65 -6.72
N SER A 552 -13.63 -15.04 -6.73
CA SER A 552 -12.53 -15.38 -5.82
C SER A 552 -12.81 -15.09 -4.35
N MET A 553 -13.79 -14.22 -4.08
CA MET A 553 -14.21 -13.82 -2.74
C MET A 553 -15.45 -14.54 -2.23
N PHE A 554 -16.09 -15.34 -3.07
CA PHE A 554 -17.35 -16.00 -2.76
C PHE A 554 -17.15 -17.09 -1.69
N VAL A 555 -17.92 -17.00 -0.60
CA VAL A 555 -17.86 -17.95 0.53
C VAL A 555 -19.10 -18.85 0.57
N SER A 556 -18.89 -20.11 0.96
CA SER A 556 -19.96 -21.10 1.14
C SER A 556 -20.75 -20.90 2.44
N ILE A 557 -20.17 -20.21 3.42
CA ILE A 557 -20.75 -19.95 4.75
C ILE A 557 -20.53 -18.48 5.08
N GLY A 558 -21.59 -17.77 5.45
CA GLY A 558 -21.56 -16.35 5.77
C GLY A 558 -22.22 -15.48 4.70
N GLY A 559 -22.12 -14.16 4.85
CA GLY A 559 -22.70 -13.21 3.90
C GLY A 559 -21.77 -12.96 2.72
N ASN A 560 -22.25 -13.13 1.51
CA ASN A 560 -21.64 -12.60 0.30
C ASN A 560 -22.30 -11.23 0.01
N GLU A 561 -21.50 -10.22 -0.29
CA GLU A 561 -21.99 -8.89 -0.67
C GLU A 561 -22.63 -8.93 -2.07
N HIS A 562 -22.04 -9.75 -2.95
CA HIS A 562 -22.50 -10.02 -4.30
C HIS A 562 -22.33 -11.51 -4.62
N ASP A 563 -23.16 -12.04 -5.53
CA ASP A 563 -23.15 -13.44 -5.96
C ASP A 563 -23.39 -13.60 -7.47
N ASP A 564 -23.35 -12.51 -8.23
CA ASP A 564 -23.74 -12.47 -9.64
C ASP A 564 -22.78 -13.28 -10.54
N ALA A 565 -21.47 -13.28 -10.24
CA ALA A 565 -20.49 -14.08 -10.98
C ALA A 565 -20.69 -15.59 -10.72
N ALA A 566 -20.90 -15.97 -9.46
CA ALA A 566 -21.10 -17.37 -9.07
C ALA A 566 -22.44 -17.92 -9.58
N ASP A 567 -23.50 -17.10 -9.56
CA ASP A 567 -24.81 -17.50 -10.09
C ASP A 567 -24.78 -17.60 -11.63
N GLY A 568 -24.13 -16.65 -12.32
CA GLY A 568 -23.95 -16.71 -13.78
C GLY A 568 -23.27 -18.00 -14.24
N LEU A 569 -22.20 -18.44 -13.55
CA LEU A 569 -21.54 -19.73 -13.83
C LEU A 569 -22.45 -20.93 -13.51
N THR A 570 -23.19 -20.86 -12.41
CA THR A 570 -24.13 -21.90 -12.03
C THR A 570 -25.23 -22.05 -13.09
N GLN A 571 -25.76 -20.96 -13.61
CA GLN A 571 -26.75 -20.95 -14.67
C GLN A 571 -26.20 -21.47 -15.99
N LEU A 572 -24.93 -21.18 -16.30
CA LEU A 572 -24.24 -21.73 -17.47
C LEU A 572 -24.08 -23.26 -17.37
N GLU A 573 -23.67 -23.80 -16.20
CA GLU A 573 -23.60 -25.24 -15.98
C GLU A 573 -24.99 -25.92 -16.08
N MET A 574 -26.01 -25.33 -15.49
CA MET A 574 -27.39 -25.80 -15.63
C MET A 574 -27.88 -25.78 -17.07
N PHE A 575 -27.38 -24.88 -17.91
CA PHE A 575 -27.68 -24.86 -19.33
C PHE A 575 -26.97 -25.99 -20.10
N ILE A 576 -25.74 -26.27 -19.74
CA ILE A 576 -24.93 -27.35 -20.32
C ILE A 576 -25.58 -28.72 -20.02
N GLU A 577 -25.96 -28.95 -18.76
CA GLU A 577 -26.57 -30.21 -18.35
C GLU A 577 -27.96 -30.46 -18.98
N ASN A 578 -28.72 -29.42 -19.23
CA ASN A 578 -30.10 -29.52 -19.74
C ASN A 578 -30.37 -28.61 -20.93
N PRO A 579 -29.67 -28.78 -22.07
CA PRO A 579 -29.89 -27.97 -23.25
C PRO A 579 -31.26 -28.18 -23.89
N ASN A 580 -31.86 -29.38 -23.75
CA ASN A 580 -33.08 -29.81 -24.42
C ASN A 580 -34.38 -29.51 -23.67
N ASN A 581 -34.37 -28.77 -22.58
CA ASN A 581 -35.61 -28.34 -21.92
C ASN A 581 -36.30 -27.17 -22.63
N THR A 582 -35.94 -26.90 -23.87
CA THR A 582 -36.65 -26.05 -24.81
C THR A 582 -37.16 -26.90 -25.98
N ALA A 583 -38.44 -26.78 -26.28
CA ALA A 583 -39.11 -27.51 -27.32
C ALA A 583 -38.37 -27.47 -28.67
N LYS A 584 -38.24 -28.65 -29.31
CA LYS A 584 -37.95 -28.92 -30.72
C LYS A 584 -36.74 -28.20 -31.34
N VAL A 585 -35.61 -28.86 -31.30
CA VAL A 585 -34.61 -28.71 -32.35
C VAL A 585 -34.69 -29.97 -33.23
N GLU A 586 -35.00 -29.78 -34.52
CA GLU A 586 -34.90 -30.80 -35.52
C GLU A 586 -33.44 -31.27 -35.63
N ALA A 587 -33.27 -32.58 -35.55
CA ALA A 587 -31.99 -33.26 -35.59
C ALA A 587 -31.27 -32.99 -36.90
N ALA A 588 -29.98 -32.70 -36.83
CA ALA A 588 -28.91 -33.15 -37.72
C ALA A 588 -27.76 -32.14 -37.91
N VAL A 589 -27.36 -31.41 -36.88
CA VAL A 589 -26.03 -30.76 -36.91
C VAL A 589 -25.30 -31.15 -35.64
N ASN A 590 -24.15 -31.80 -35.78
CA ASN A 590 -23.26 -32.03 -34.65
C ASN A 590 -23.02 -30.69 -33.93
N PRO A 591 -23.46 -30.49 -32.67
CA PRO A 591 -23.40 -29.22 -31.98
C PRO A 591 -21.96 -28.73 -31.77
N PHE A 592 -20.94 -29.57 -31.97
CA PHE A 592 -19.53 -29.28 -31.82
C PHE A 592 -18.80 -28.94 -33.13
N ARG A 593 -19.48 -28.89 -34.30
CA ARG A 593 -18.82 -28.46 -35.55
C ARG A 593 -18.56 -26.95 -35.57
N ARG A 594 -17.33 -26.59 -35.91
CA ARG A 594 -16.98 -25.21 -36.26
C ARG A 594 -17.71 -24.84 -37.56
N TYR A 595 -18.37 -23.71 -37.59
CA TYR A 595 -18.80 -23.02 -38.78
C TYR A 595 -17.80 -21.95 -39.14
#